data_f3ef854fff23c144ee20a29edfd83ffd
#
_entry.id   f3ef854fff23c144ee20a29edfd83ffd
#
_cell.length_a   1.000
_cell.length_b   1.000
_cell.length_c   1.000
_cell.angle_alpha   90.00
_cell.angle_beta   90.00
_cell.angle_gamma   90.00
#
_symmetry.space_group_name_H-M   'P 1'
#
loop_
_entity.id
_entity.type
_entity.pdbx_description
1 polymer ?
#
loop_
_entity_poly.entity_id
_entity_poly.type
_entity_poly.pdbx_seq_one_letter_code
_entity_poly.pdbx_strand_id
1 'polypeptide(L)'
;TGKYPSQLSGGEQQRIALARAIATSPNLLLLDEPLSALDAKVRVHLRQELKNFHRRLGLTTVMVTHDQEEALAIADRIFVMDNGKIMQSGTPEDIYANSKNPFVANFIGMTNFIEGKALNKNVIEIGNQKLDFIGHGYTKGTKVLVAARPECIQLSEENGKKIFNG
;
A
#
# COMPACT_ATOMS: atom_id res chain seq x y z
N THR A 1 30.24 22.90 8.71
CA THR A 1 28.91 22.80 9.34
C THR A 1 29.11 22.46 10.82
N GLY A 2 29.11 23.44 11.70
CA GLY A 2 29.43 23.30 13.12
C GLY A 2 28.19 23.16 14.02
N LYS A 3 27.09 22.51 13.54
CA LYS A 3 25.90 22.30 14.36
C LYS A 3 26.00 20.98 15.13
N TYR A 4 25.65 21.00 16.41
CA TYR A 4 25.47 19.81 17.22
C TYR A 4 24.12 19.13 16.92
N PRO A 5 23.96 17.82 17.17
CA PRO A 5 22.71 17.10 16.94
C PRO A 5 21.47 17.75 17.54
N SER A 6 21.59 18.35 18.73
CA SER A 6 20.52 19.07 19.41
C SER A 6 20.04 20.36 18.73
N GLN A 7 20.81 20.85 17.75
CA GLN A 7 20.51 22.06 16.97
C GLN A 7 19.88 21.74 15.61
N LEU A 8 19.64 20.46 15.33
CA LEU A 8 19.10 19.97 14.09
C LEU A 8 17.60 19.70 14.25
N SER A 9 16.83 19.99 13.21
CA SER A 9 15.45 19.52 13.13
C SER A 9 15.39 18.00 13.06
N GLY A 10 14.27 17.39 13.45
CA GLY A 10 14.10 15.93 13.38
C GLY A 10 14.41 15.37 11.98
N GLY A 11 13.97 16.04 10.93
CA GLY A 11 14.27 15.64 9.56
C GLY A 11 15.75 15.77 9.16
N GLU A 12 16.48 16.77 9.69
CA GLU A 12 17.94 16.86 9.48
C GLU A 12 18.66 15.72 10.20
N GLN A 13 18.23 15.39 11.43
CA GLN A 13 18.78 14.25 12.18
C GLN A 13 18.57 12.93 11.45
N GLN A 14 17.36 12.67 10.92
CA GLN A 14 17.06 11.48 10.13
C GLN A 14 17.93 11.37 8.88
N ARG A 15 18.07 12.45 8.11
CA ARG A 15 18.94 12.46 6.91
C ARG A 15 20.40 12.18 7.24
N ILE A 16 20.90 12.74 8.34
CA ILE A 16 22.28 12.48 8.79
C ILE A 16 22.44 11.04 9.26
N ALA A 17 21.47 10.49 9.99
CA ALA A 17 21.50 9.09 10.42
C ALA A 17 21.51 8.14 9.23
N LEU A 18 20.68 8.42 8.21
CA LEU A 18 20.66 7.65 6.96
C LEU A 18 21.98 7.74 6.20
N ALA A 19 22.51 8.97 6.02
CA ALA A 19 23.80 9.17 5.36
C ALA A 19 24.94 8.43 6.08
N ARG A 20 24.93 8.44 7.41
CA ARG A 20 25.90 7.70 8.23
C ARG A 20 25.79 6.18 8.05
N ALA A 21 24.54 5.66 8.00
CA ALA A 21 24.32 4.22 7.79
C ALA A 21 24.78 3.75 6.41
N ILE A 22 24.61 4.58 5.38
CA ILE A 22 25.03 4.27 4.00
C ILE A 22 26.54 4.44 3.80
N ALA A 23 27.19 5.38 4.51
CA ALA A 23 28.60 5.68 4.34
C ALA A 23 29.55 4.50 4.61
N THR A 24 29.10 3.52 5.38
CA THR A 24 29.86 2.29 5.68
C THR A 24 29.75 1.23 4.58
N SER A 25 28.99 1.49 3.50
CA SER A 25 28.71 0.55 2.41
C SER A 25 28.26 -0.83 2.90
N PRO A 26 27.17 -0.91 3.68
CA PRO A 26 26.72 -2.15 4.28
C PRO A 26 26.15 -3.10 3.22
N ASN A 27 26.21 -4.42 3.47
CA ASN A 27 25.51 -5.40 2.63
C ASN A 27 23.99 -5.46 2.92
N LEU A 28 23.59 -5.08 4.14
CA LEU A 28 22.21 -5.04 4.59
C LEU A 28 21.95 -3.72 5.33
N LEU A 29 20.93 -3.00 4.92
CA LEU A 29 20.47 -1.77 5.54
C LEU A 29 19.12 -2.01 6.23
N LEU A 30 19.04 -1.72 7.53
CA LEU A 30 17.82 -1.80 8.31
C LEU A 30 17.34 -0.40 8.63
N LEU A 31 16.10 -0.07 8.24
CA LEU A 31 15.48 1.22 8.43
C LEU A 31 14.19 1.05 9.22
N ASP A 32 14.09 1.73 10.34
CA ASP A 32 12.89 1.78 11.17
C ASP A 32 12.28 3.19 11.06
N GLU A 33 11.13 3.28 10.41
CA GLU A 33 10.38 4.52 10.14
C GLU A 33 11.26 5.70 9.63
N PRO A 34 12.07 5.51 8.57
CA PRO A 34 13.13 6.45 8.21
C PRO A 34 12.64 7.82 7.75
N LEU A 35 11.35 7.99 7.44
CA LEU A 35 10.79 9.22 6.92
C LEU A 35 9.68 9.81 7.81
N SER A 36 9.40 9.21 8.98
CA SER A 36 8.25 9.56 9.82
C SER A 36 8.28 11.00 10.36
N ALA A 37 9.46 11.53 10.68
CA ALA A 37 9.62 12.90 11.22
C ALA A 37 9.67 14.01 10.16
N LEU A 38 9.38 13.70 8.90
CA LEU A 38 9.47 14.63 7.78
C LEU A 38 8.11 15.20 7.38
N ASP A 39 8.10 16.44 6.91
CA ASP A 39 6.92 17.01 6.25
C ASP A 39 6.62 16.31 4.91
N ALA A 40 5.37 16.42 4.45
CA ALA A 40 4.89 15.67 3.28
C ALA A 40 5.70 15.95 2.00
N LYS A 41 6.13 17.18 1.76
CA LYS A 41 6.90 17.55 0.55
C LYS A 41 8.31 16.97 0.58
N VAL A 42 8.97 17.06 1.71
CA VAL A 42 10.33 16.51 1.91
C VAL A 42 10.28 14.99 1.84
N ARG A 43 9.24 14.38 2.40
CA ARG A 43 9.02 12.92 2.37
C ARG A 43 8.95 12.37 0.95
N VAL A 44 8.15 12.99 0.07
CA VAL A 44 8.04 12.58 -1.34
C VAL A 44 9.40 12.62 -2.04
N HIS A 45 10.17 13.70 -1.84
CA HIS A 45 11.50 13.83 -2.44
C HIS A 45 12.47 12.75 -1.92
N LEU A 46 12.50 12.53 -0.61
CA LEU A 46 13.39 11.55 -0.01
C LEU A 46 13.00 10.09 -0.32
N ARG A 47 11.71 9.78 -0.51
CA ARG A 47 11.28 8.47 -1.05
C ARG A 47 11.97 8.18 -2.38
N GLN A 48 11.99 9.16 -3.29
CA GLN A 48 12.61 9.00 -4.59
C GLN A 48 14.12 8.87 -4.49
N GLU A 49 14.76 9.64 -3.63
CA GLU A 49 16.19 9.52 -3.38
C GLU A 49 16.57 8.16 -2.80
N LEU A 50 15.84 7.66 -1.80
CA LEU A 50 16.04 6.33 -1.21
C LEU A 50 15.93 5.23 -2.26
N LYS A 51 14.89 5.26 -3.10
CA LYS A 51 14.71 4.30 -4.20
C LYS A 51 15.88 4.33 -5.18
N ASN A 52 16.35 5.52 -5.53
CA ASN A 52 17.50 5.71 -6.42
C ASN A 52 18.81 5.21 -5.79
N PHE A 53 19.03 5.51 -4.51
CA PHE A 53 20.20 5.00 -3.77
C PHE A 53 20.21 3.49 -3.69
N HIS A 54 19.07 2.89 -3.32
CA HIS A 54 18.92 1.44 -3.26
C HIS A 54 19.31 0.78 -4.59
N ARG A 55 18.78 1.29 -5.72
CA ARG A 55 19.07 0.78 -7.06
C ARG A 55 20.53 0.96 -7.46
N ARG A 56 21.11 2.13 -7.16
CA ARG A 56 22.50 2.44 -7.54
C ARG A 56 23.54 1.63 -6.77
N LEU A 57 23.27 1.34 -5.51
CA LEU A 57 24.21 0.67 -4.63
C LEU A 57 24.02 -0.85 -4.58
N GLY A 58 22.89 -1.35 -5.12
CA GLY A 58 22.54 -2.78 -5.07
C GLY A 58 22.39 -3.30 -3.63
N LEU A 59 21.98 -2.44 -2.70
CA LEU A 59 21.86 -2.78 -1.29
C LEU A 59 20.61 -3.60 -1.02
N THR A 60 20.74 -4.63 -0.20
CA THR A 60 19.57 -5.25 0.42
C THR A 60 19.09 -4.35 1.55
N THR A 61 17.80 -3.92 1.49
CA THR A 61 17.22 -3.05 2.51
C THR A 61 15.98 -3.69 3.08
N VAL A 62 15.85 -3.69 4.40
CA VAL A 62 14.61 -4.00 5.13
C VAL A 62 14.15 -2.71 5.77
N MET A 63 12.93 -2.29 5.44
CA MET A 63 12.34 -1.06 5.96
C MET A 63 11.04 -1.37 6.69
N VAL A 64 10.88 -0.82 7.87
CA VAL A 64 9.63 -0.81 8.61
C VAL A 64 9.00 0.57 8.45
N THR A 65 7.74 0.61 8.07
CA THR A 65 6.97 1.85 7.96
C THR A 65 5.49 1.59 8.22
N HIS A 66 4.81 2.57 8.76
CA HIS A 66 3.34 2.60 8.82
C HIS A 66 2.73 3.41 7.67
N ASP A 67 3.56 4.04 6.83
CA ASP A 67 3.12 4.81 5.66
C ASP A 67 3.02 3.88 4.44
N GLN A 68 1.78 3.66 4.00
CA GLN A 68 1.46 2.77 2.87
C GLN A 68 2.06 3.27 1.56
N GLU A 69 2.07 4.60 1.35
CA GLU A 69 2.64 5.20 0.14
C GLU A 69 4.15 4.99 0.09
N GLU A 70 4.84 4.99 1.24
CA GLU A 70 6.27 4.65 1.30
C GLU A 70 6.51 3.22 0.86
N ALA A 71 5.77 2.28 1.45
CA ALA A 71 5.89 0.86 1.12
C ALA A 71 5.63 0.61 -0.37
N LEU A 72 4.53 1.14 -0.91
CA LEU A 72 4.16 0.96 -2.32
C LEU A 72 5.13 1.63 -3.30
N ALA A 73 5.73 2.76 -2.91
CA ALA A 73 6.62 3.51 -3.80
C ALA A 73 8.06 2.97 -3.83
N ILE A 74 8.57 2.43 -2.72
CA ILE A 74 9.99 2.09 -2.56
C ILE A 74 10.23 0.59 -2.71
N ALA A 75 9.39 -0.25 -2.12
CA ALA A 75 9.66 -1.67 -1.94
C ALA A 75 9.55 -2.48 -3.24
N ASP A 76 10.42 -3.48 -3.39
CA ASP A 76 10.26 -4.55 -4.38
C ASP A 76 9.34 -5.65 -3.84
N ARG A 77 9.28 -5.81 -2.52
CA ARG A 77 8.40 -6.76 -1.82
C ARG A 77 7.89 -6.19 -0.52
N ILE A 78 6.60 -6.36 -0.26
CA ILE A 78 5.92 -5.88 0.94
C ILE A 78 5.47 -7.07 1.78
N PHE A 79 5.62 -6.94 3.10
CA PHE A 79 5.07 -7.83 4.11
C PHE A 79 4.08 -7.02 4.96
N VAL A 80 2.79 -7.26 4.79
CA VAL A 80 1.76 -6.65 5.62
C VAL A 80 1.63 -7.46 6.90
N MET A 81 1.81 -6.81 8.03
CA MET A 81 1.78 -7.45 9.35
C MET A 81 0.64 -6.91 10.21
N ASP A 82 0.04 -7.79 10.99
CA ASP A 82 -0.94 -7.47 12.02
C ASP A 82 -0.72 -8.38 13.23
N ASN A 83 -0.68 -7.80 14.43
CA ASN A 83 -0.50 -8.53 15.69
C ASN A 83 0.64 -9.57 15.64
N GLY A 84 1.79 -9.19 15.07
CA GLY A 84 2.98 -10.04 14.96
C GLY A 84 2.90 -11.15 13.91
N LYS A 85 1.85 -11.19 13.07
CA LYS A 85 1.66 -12.19 12.01
C LYS A 85 1.71 -11.53 10.63
N ILE A 86 2.31 -12.22 9.68
CA ILE A 86 2.27 -11.81 8.27
C ILE A 86 0.91 -12.17 7.71
N MET A 87 0.13 -11.15 7.37
CA MET A 87 -1.21 -11.28 6.77
C MET A 87 -1.14 -11.53 5.27
N GLN A 88 -0.18 -10.88 4.60
CA GLN A 88 0.10 -11.07 3.18
C GLN A 88 1.51 -10.62 2.85
N SER A 89 2.13 -11.25 1.85
CA SER A 89 3.37 -10.76 1.25
C SER A 89 3.30 -10.88 -0.28
N GLY A 90 3.89 -9.92 -0.98
CA GLY A 90 3.90 -9.87 -2.46
C GLY A 90 4.60 -8.63 -2.98
N THR A 91 4.55 -8.41 -4.29
CA THR A 91 4.94 -7.15 -4.90
C THR A 91 3.96 -6.04 -4.50
N PRO A 92 4.32 -4.75 -4.62
CA PRO A 92 3.38 -3.65 -4.42
C PRO A 92 2.07 -3.82 -5.20
N GLU A 93 2.17 -4.21 -6.46
CA GLU A 93 1.03 -4.45 -7.36
C GLU A 93 0.14 -5.59 -6.84
N ASP A 94 0.73 -6.72 -6.40
CA ASP A 94 -0.02 -7.85 -5.85
C ASP A 94 -0.76 -7.48 -4.56
N ILE A 95 -0.08 -6.76 -3.67
CA ILE A 95 -0.68 -6.33 -2.39
C ILE A 95 -1.84 -5.36 -2.64
N TYR A 96 -1.68 -4.46 -3.61
CA TYR A 96 -2.69 -3.47 -3.95
C TYR A 96 -3.89 -4.08 -4.69
N ALA A 97 -3.63 -4.84 -5.77
CA ALA A 97 -4.69 -5.36 -6.65
C ALA A 97 -5.34 -6.63 -6.09
N ASN A 98 -4.59 -7.49 -5.40
CA ASN A 98 -5.01 -8.83 -4.99
C ASN A 98 -4.97 -8.99 -3.45
N SER A 99 -5.56 -8.04 -2.73
CA SER A 99 -5.64 -8.11 -1.27
C SER A 99 -6.38 -9.36 -0.81
N LYS A 100 -5.72 -10.21 -0.01
CA LYS A 100 -6.24 -11.54 0.40
C LYS A 100 -7.31 -11.49 1.48
N ASN A 101 -7.43 -10.38 2.19
CA ASN A 101 -8.43 -10.20 3.24
C ASN A 101 -8.78 -8.72 3.42
N PRO A 102 -9.90 -8.40 4.10
CA PRO A 102 -10.34 -7.03 4.29
C PRO A 102 -9.35 -6.13 5.05
N PHE A 103 -8.56 -6.72 5.97
CA PHE A 103 -7.54 -5.98 6.70
C PHE A 103 -6.49 -5.42 5.74
N VAL A 104 -5.91 -6.28 4.89
CA VAL A 104 -4.90 -5.86 3.90
C VAL A 104 -5.48 -4.84 2.92
N ALA A 105 -6.70 -5.08 2.41
CA ALA A 105 -7.36 -4.17 1.48
C ALA A 105 -7.55 -2.78 2.06
N ASN A 106 -8.00 -2.70 3.32
CA ASN A 106 -8.21 -1.43 4.02
C ASN A 106 -6.89 -0.77 4.45
N PHE A 107 -5.89 -1.58 4.80
CA PHE A 107 -4.59 -1.08 5.23
C PHE A 107 -3.81 -0.42 4.07
N ILE A 108 -3.89 -0.96 2.86
CA ILE A 108 -3.11 -0.52 1.70
C ILE A 108 -3.73 0.66 0.93
N GLY A 109 -4.97 1.02 1.21
CA GLY A 109 -5.62 2.14 0.55
C GLY A 109 -7.10 2.22 0.87
N MET A 110 -7.72 3.33 0.47
CA MET A 110 -9.16 3.49 0.65
C MET A 110 -9.90 2.39 -0.09
N THR A 111 -10.71 1.64 0.64
CA THR A 111 -11.49 0.53 0.08
C THR A 111 -12.92 0.60 0.62
N ASN A 112 -13.90 0.60 -0.28
CA ASN A 112 -15.30 0.46 0.09
C ASN A 112 -15.65 -1.03 0.15
N PHE A 113 -16.22 -1.48 1.25
CA PHE A 113 -16.70 -2.84 1.41
C PHE A 113 -18.20 -2.90 1.28
N ILE A 114 -18.69 -3.71 0.37
CA ILE A 114 -20.12 -3.85 0.06
C ILE A 114 -20.49 -5.32 0.22
N GLU A 115 -21.51 -5.59 1.03
CA GLU A 115 -22.01 -6.96 1.19
C GLU A 115 -22.77 -7.40 -0.07
N GLY A 116 -22.48 -8.61 -0.49
CA GLY A 116 -23.11 -9.23 -1.65
C GLY A 116 -23.35 -10.73 -1.45
N LYS A 117 -23.98 -11.34 -2.44
CA LYS A 117 -24.28 -12.76 -2.48
C LYS A 117 -23.93 -13.34 -3.84
N ALA A 118 -23.14 -14.41 -3.87
CA ALA A 118 -22.83 -15.10 -5.10
C ALA A 118 -24.10 -15.79 -5.67
N LEU A 119 -24.48 -15.47 -6.90
CA LEU A 119 -25.58 -16.12 -7.62
C LEU A 119 -25.09 -17.32 -8.41
N ASN A 120 -23.87 -17.24 -8.94
CA ASN A 120 -23.15 -18.31 -9.61
C ASN A 120 -21.65 -18.01 -9.55
N LYS A 121 -20.82 -18.72 -10.31
CA LYS A 121 -19.35 -18.56 -10.30
C LYS A 121 -18.84 -17.22 -10.83
N ASN A 122 -19.67 -16.45 -11.53
CA ASN A 122 -19.27 -15.22 -12.21
C ASN A 122 -20.19 -14.04 -11.91
N VAL A 123 -21.24 -14.21 -11.08
CA VAL A 123 -22.21 -13.14 -10.81
C VAL A 123 -22.41 -13.01 -9.31
N ILE A 124 -22.31 -11.77 -8.84
CA ILE A 124 -22.60 -11.37 -7.46
C ILE A 124 -23.79 -10.42 -7.47
N GLU A 125 -24.72 -10.61 -6.55
CA GLU A 125 -25.85 -9.72 -6.27
C GLU A 125 -25.47 -8.79 -5.14
N ILE A 126 -25.61 -7.50 -5.37
CA ILE A 126 -25.40 -6.42 -4.39
C ILE A 126 -26.68 -5.58 -4.35
N GLY A 127 -27.40 -5.64 -3.23
CA GLY A 127 -28.73 -5.05 -3.17
C GLY A 127 -29.65 -5.62 -4.25
N ASN A 128 -30.13 -4.77 -5.17
CA ASN A 128 -30.98 -5.17 -6.29
C ASN A 128 -30.24 -5.26 -7.63
N GLN A 129 -28.91 -5.16 -7.61
CA GLN A 129 -28.09 -5.18 -8.82
C GLN A 129 -27.28 -6.47 -8.91
N LYS A 130 -27.07 -6.91 -10.15
CA LYS A 130 -26.20 -8.05 -10.47
C LYS A 130 -24.96 -7.52 -11.14
N LEU A 131 -23.81 -7.92 -10.61
CA LEU A 131 -22.50 -7.55 -11.13
C LEU A 131 -21.76 -8.78 -11.60
N ASP A 132 -21.12 -8.68 -12.76
CA ASP A 132 -20.27 -9.73 -13.29
C ASP A 132 -18.89 -9.66 -12.63
N PHE A 133 -18.48 -10.78 -12.04
CA PHE A 133 -17.16 -10.95 -11.43
C PHE A 133 -16.50 -12.18 -12.03
N ILE A 134 -15.42 -12.00 -12.74
CA ILE A 134 -14.73 -13.08 -13.42
C ILE A 134 -14.10 -14.05 -12.41
N GLY A 135 -14.61 -15.27 -12.38
CA GLY A 135 -13.91 -16.41 -11.78
C GLY A 135 -13.66 -16.38 -10.27
N HIS A 136 -14.56 -15.77 -9.48
CA HIS A 136 -14.38 -15.70 -8.01
C HIS A 136 -14.46 -17.05 -7.28
N GLY A 137 -14.93 -18.12 -7.93
CA GLY A 137 -14.94 -19.48 -7.39
C GLY A 137 -16.00 -19.78 -6.31
N TYR A 138 -16.76 -18.80 -5.85
CA TYR A 138 -17.79 -18.99 -4.81
C TYR A 138 -19.02 -19.73 -5.36
N THR A 139 -19.62 -20.60 -4.51
CA THR A 139 -20.85 -21.31 -4.82
C THR A 139 -22.07 -20.41 -4.65
N LYS A 140 -23.15 -20.74 -5.34
CA LYS A 140 -24.42 -20.04 -5.23
C LYS A 140 -24.88 -19.95 -3.77
N GLY A 141 -25.24 -18.75 -3.35
CA GLY A 141 -25.74 -18.46 -2.00
C GLY A 141 -24.65 -18.03 -1.00
N THR A 142 -23.38 -18.13 -1.35
CA THR A 142 -22.29 -17.68 -0.48
C THR A 142 -22.38 -16.16 -0.25
N LYS A 143 -22.34 -15.73 1.00
CA LYS A 143 -22.20 -14.31 1.36
C LYS A 143 -20.77 -13.91 1.07
N VAL A 144 -20.59 -12.81 0.40
CA VAL A 144 -19.29 -12.26 0.00
C VAL A 144 -19.18 -10.79 0.41
N LEU A 145 -17.95 -10.34 0.62
CA LEU A 145 -17.64 -8.94 0.83
C LEU A 145 -16.88 -8.47 -0.42
N VAL A 146 -17.50 -7.57 -1.16
CA VAL A 146 -16.91 -6.98 -2.37
C VAL A 146 -16.10 -5.76 -1.95
N ALA A 147 -14.82 -5.75 -2.30
CA ALA A 147 -13.92 -4.63 -2.08
C ALA A 147 -13.86 -3.78 -3.35
N ALA A 148 -14.35 -2.54 -3.28
CA ALA A 148 -14.32 -1.60 -4.38
C ALA A 148 -13.41 -0.41 -4.05
N ARG A 149 -12.41 -0.17 -4.88
CA ARG A 149 -11.55 1.01 -4.74
C ARG A 149 -12.19 2.21 -5.42
N PRO A 150 -12.09 3.43 -4.83
CA PRO A 150 -12.72 4.64 -5.39
C PRO A 150 -12.35 4.90 -6.86
N GLU A 151 -11.10 4.66 -7.22
CA GLU A 151 -10.57 4.86 -8.58
C GLU A 151 -11.11 3.86 -9.61
N CYS A 152 -11.65 2.73 -9.16
CA CYS A 152 -12.28 1.75 -10.03
C CYS A 152 -13.76 2.06 -10.30
N ILE A 153 -14.32 3.07 -9.63
CA ILE A 153 -15.74 3.40 -9.75
C ILE A 153 -15.89 4.58 -10.72
N GLN A 154 -16.60 4.35 -11.80
CA GLN A 154 -16.95 5.41 -12.76
C GLN A 154 -18.44 5.72 -12.66
N LEU A 155 -18.78 7.01 -12.74
CA LEU A 155 -20.16 7.46 -12.84
C LEU A 155 -20.51 7.58 -14.32
N SER A 156 -21.52 6.85 -14.76
CA SER A 156 -22.13 7.03 -16.08
C SER A 156 -23.58 7.45 -15.94
N GLU A 157 -24.10 8.17 -16.93
CA GLU A 157 -25.51 8.47 -17.04
C GLU A 157 -26.11 7.61 -18.15
N GLU A 158 -27.04 6.76 -17.78
CA GLU A 158 -27.83 5.99 -18.74
C GLU A 158 -29.32 6.30 -18.49
N ASN A 159 -30.01 6.81 -19.53
CA ASN A 159 -31.42 7.20 -19.45
C ASN A 159 -31.75 8.17 -18.29
N GLY A 160 -30.87 9.14 -17.99
CA GLY A 160 -31.05 10.12 -16.92
C GLY A 160 -30.89 9.57 -15.50
N LYS A 161 -30.40 8.33 -15.35
CA LYS A 161 -30.02 7.74 -14.06
C LYS A 161 -28.51 7.64 -13.98
N LYS A 162 -27.95 8.06 -12.84
CA LYS A 162 -26.53 7.86 -12.55
C LYS A 162 -26.29 6.38 -12.21
N ILE A 163 -25.44 5.73 -12.99
CA ILE A 163 -25.07 4.33 -12.81
C ILE A 163 -23.58 4.28 -12.40
N PHE A 164 -23.29 3.42 -11.44
CA PHE A 164 -21.92 3.11 -11.06
C PHE A 164 -21.44 1.93 -11.92
N ASN A 165 -20.41 2.16 -12.71
CA ASN A 165 -19.70 1.12 -13.45
C ASN A 165 -18.37 0.87 -12.73
N GLY A 166 -18.11 -0.37 -12.35
CA GLY A 166 -16.89 -0.84 -11.70
C GLY A 166 -16.12 -1.78 -12.61
#